data_cfb364ead7e3acd102bcaa46d2303cde
#
_entry.id   cfb364ead7e3acd102bcaa46d2303cde
#
_cell.length_a   1.000
_cell.length_b   1.000
_cell.length_c   1.000
_cell.angle_alpha   90.00
_cell.angle_beta   90.00
_cell.angle_gamma   90.00
#
_symmetry.space_group_name_H-M   'P 1'
#
loop_
_entity.id
_entity.type
_entity.pdbx_description
1 polymer ?
#
loop_
_entity_poly.entity_id
_entity_poly.type
_entity_poly.pdbx_seq_one_letter_code
_entity_poly.pdbx_strand_id
1 'polypeptide(L)'
;MFEELGVRLAQPEEVHEIMAEALRACSENGFANASQIKVLEQVWCGLNLDNGLIGVIGEPGKLEGGILLRITDVWYSDDKVLEERAIFIPPEYRGVKGGRARRLCEFAKQAAKAMEMPLLIGVLSNHRTEAKVRLY
;
A
#
# COMPACT_ATOMS: atom_id res chain seq x y z
N MET A 1 17.96 0.46 2.08
CA MET A 1 17.36 -0.56 1.19
C MET A 1 16.36 0.03 0.20
N PHE A 2 15.52 0.95 0.66
CA PHE A 2 14.46 1.52 -0.19
C PHE A 2 14.77 2.91 -0.73
N GLU A 3 15.92 3.48 -0.37
CA GLU A 3 16.30 4.84 -0.77
C GLU A 3 16.40 5.00 -2.29
N GLU A 4 16.88 3.97 -2.97
CA GLU A 4 16.98 3.99 -4.45
C GLU A 4 15.64 4.14 -5.13
N LEU A 5 14.58 3.64 -4.47
CA LEU A 5 13.22 3.73 -5.01
C LEU A 5 12.56 5.07 -4.71
N GLY A 6 13.15 5.87 -3.81
CA GLY A 6 12.50 7.07 -3.34
C GLY A 6 11.24 6.76 -2.51
N VAL A 7 11.21 5.60 -1.88
CA VAL A 7 10.11 5.16 -1.01
C VAL A 7 10.64 5.04 0.40
N ARG A 8 9.95 5.65 1.34
CA ARG A 8 10.32 5.59 2.76
C ARG A 8 9.18 5.00 3.58
N LEU A 9 9.48 4.59 4.80
CA LEU A 9 8.43 4.16 5.72
C LEU A 9 7.68 5.40 6.22
N ALA A 10 6.36 5.30 6.29
CA ALA A 10 5.53 6.38 6.80
C ALA A 10 5.73 6.54 8.31
N GLN A 11 5.56 7.76 8.80
CA GLN A 11 5.69 8.09 10.21
C GLN A 11 4.32 8.17 10.86
N PRO A 12 4.20 7.83 12.17
CA PRO A 12 2.90 7.87 12.85
C PRO A 12 2.18 9.22 12.75
N GLU A 13 2.92 10.31 12.66
CA GLU A 13 2.35 11.66 12.55
C GLU A 13 1.59 11.86 11.24
N GLU A 14 1.80 11.00 10.25
CA GLU A 14 1.16 11.11 8.94
C GLU A 14 -0.20 10.42 8.88
N VAL A 15 -0.72 9.96 10.03
CA VAL A 15 -1.95 9.15 10.08
C VAL A 15 -3.13 9.82 9.38
N HIS A 16 -3.31 11.12 9.57
CA HIS A 16 -4.47 11.81 8.97
C HIS A 16 -4.39 11.88 7.46
N GLU A 17 -3.21 12.20 6.93
CA GLU A 17 -3.00 12.26 5.49
C GLU A 17 -3.17 10.88 4.85
N ILE A 18 -2.59 9.86 5.46
CA ILE A 18 -2.68 8.49 4.94
C ILE A 18 -4.12 7.97 5.01
N MET A 19 -4.84 8.29 6.10
CA MET A 19 -6.25 7.91 6.22
C MET A 19 -7.09 8.49 5.08
N ALA A 20 -6.90 9.78 4.79
CA ALA A 20 -7.65 10.43 3.71
C ALA A 20 -7.39 9.75 2.36
N GLU A 21 -6.12 9.45 2.07
CA GLU A 21 -5.74 8.81 0.83
C GLU A 21 -6.21 7.35 0.76
N ALA A 22 -6.13 6.62 1.87
CA ALA A 22 -6.58 5.24 1.92
C ALA A 22 -8.09 5.15 1.71
N LEU A 23 -8.86 6.04 2.35
CA LEU A 23 -10.31 6.08 2.18
C LEU A 23 -10.69 6.44 0.75
N ARG A 24 -9.97 7.38 0.12
CA ARG A 24 -10.18 7.71 -1.28
C ARG A 24 -9.93 6.50 -2.17
N ALA A 25 -8.84 5.77 -1.94
CA ALA A 25 -8.52 4.58 -2.73
C ALA A 25 -9.60 3.51 -2.60
N CYS A 26 -10.10 3.28 -1.40
CA CYS A 26 -11.20 2.33 -1.18
C CYS A 26 -12.48 2.77 -1.89
N SER A 27 -12.78 4.07 -1.85
CA SER A 27 -13.96 4.63 -2.52
C SER A 27 -13.84 4.48 -4.04
N GLU A 28 -12.68 4.76 -4.59
CA GLU A 28 -12.44 4.65 -6.03
C GLU A 28 -12.51 3.22 -6.52
N ASN A 29 -12.17 2.25 -5.67
CA ASN A 29 -12.26 0.85 -6.01
C ASN A 29 -13.72 0.42 -6.26
N GLY A 30 -14.67 0.98 -5.51
CA GLY A 30 -16.09 0.78 -5.75
C GLY A 30 -16.61 -0.63 -5.47
N PHE A 31 -15.77 -1.51 -4.91
CA PHE A 31 -16.18 -2.89 -4.65
C PHE A 31 -17.07 -3.01 -3.41
N ALA A 32 -16.72 -2.29 -2.35
CA ALA A 32 -17.45 -2.32 -1.09
C ALA A 32 -17.35 -0.97 -0.40
N ASN A 33 -18.27 -0.72 0.52
CA ASN A 33 -18.25 0.51 1.31
C ASN A 33 -17.12 0.45 2.33
N ALA A 34 -16.33 1.51 2.43
CA ALA A 34 -15.21 1.57 3.36
C ALA A 34 -15.72 1.75 4.78
N SER A 35 -15.17 0.96 5.71
CA SER A 35 -15.36 1.15 7.14
C SER A 35 -14.18 1.97 7.65
N GLN A 36 -14.45 3.16 8.19
CA GLN A 36 -13.39 4.02 8.71
C GLN A 36 -12.61 3.33 9.82
N ILE A 37 -13.29 2.58 10.68
CA ILE A 37 -12.62 1.87 11.79
C ILE A 37 -11.67 0.81 11.26
N LYS A 38 -12.10 0.04 10.25
CA LYS A 38 -11.23 -1.00 9.67
C LYS A 38 -10.04 -0.41 8.94
N VAL A 39 -10.25 0.68 8.21
CA VAL A 39 -9.16 1.35 7.52
C VAL A 39 -8.19 1.95 8.53
N LEU A 40 -8.70 2.56 9.59
CA LEU A 40 -7.85 3.13 10.64
C LEU A 40 -7.00 2.05 11.32
N GLU A 41 -7.58 0.90 11.62
CA GLU A 41 -6.84 -0.22 12.21
C GLU A 41 -5.69 -0.63 11.30
N GLN A 42 -5.96 -0.77 10.01
CA GLN A 42 -4.94 -1.14 9.03
C GLN A 42 -3.83 -0.09 8.98
N VAL A 43 -4.19 1.18 8.96
CA VAL A 43 -3.21 2.27 8.91
C VAL A 43 -2.36 2.29 10.17
N TRP A 44 -2.97 2.17 11.35
CA TRP A 44 -2.21 2.16 12.61
C TRP A 44 -1.27 0.96 12.71
N CYS A 45 -1.71 -0.22 12.28
CA CYS A 45 -0.83 -1.38 12.28
C CYS A 45 0.40 -1.13 11.40
N GLY A 46 0.20 -0.54 10.23
CA GLY A 46 1.30 -0.22 9.33
C GLY A 46 2.23 0.84 9.87
N LEU A 47 1.67 1.90 10.47
CA LEU A 47 2.48 2.99 11.03
C LEU A 47 3.31 2.55 12.23
N ASN A 48 2.79 1.61 13.02
CA ASN A 48 3.45 1.12 14.22
C ASN A 48 4.27 -0.14 13.95
N LEU A 49 4.37 -0.58 12.71
CA LEU A 49 5.09 -1.80 12.31
C LEU A 49 4.58 -3.03 13.08
N ASP A 50 3.27 -3.05 13.33
CA ASP A 50 2.61 -4.15 14.01
C ASP A 50 1.95 -5.05 12.96
N ASN A 51 2.71 -6.04 12.49
CA ASN A 51 2.30 -6.94 11.41
C ASN A 51 1.88 -6.18 10.14
N GLY A 52 2.55 -5.07 9.89
CA GLY A 52 2.29 -4.29 8.68
C GLY A 52 3.34 -3.24 8.47
N LEU A 53 3.34 -2.66 7.27
CA LEU A 53 4.19 -1.51 6.97
C LEU A 53 3.54 -0.67 5.88
N ILE A 54 3.90 0.59 5.86
CA ILE A 54 3.39 1.54 4.87
C ILE A 54 4.58 2.25 4.23
N GLY A 55 4.71 2.08 2.90
CA GLY A 55 5.71 2.80 2.13
C GLY A 55 5.07 4.02 1.50
N VAL A 56 5.75 5.15 1.53
CA VAL A 56 5.24 6.39 0.95
C VAL A 56 6.31 7.07 0.12
N ILE A 57 5.84 7.85 -0.85
CA ILE A 57 6.66 8.71 -1.68
C ILE A 57 6.27 10.15 -1.36
N GLY A 58 7.26 11.02 -1.18
CA GLY A 58 7.02 12.41 -0.87
C GLY A 58 7.22 12.72 0.60
N GLU A 59 7.08 13.99 0.94
CA GLU A 59 7.29 14.46 2.31
C GLU A 59 5.99 14.52 3.08
N PRO A 60 6.04 14.51 4.43
CA PRO A 60 4.84 14.68 5.24
C PRO A 60 4.07 15.93 4.83
N GLY A 61 2.77 15.78 4.64
CA GLY A 61 1.90 16.84 4.17
C GLY A 61 1.81 16.97 2.67
N LYS A 62 2.71 16.30 1.93
CA LYS A 62 2.76 16.35 0.46
C LYS A 62 3.04 14.97 -0.12
N LEU A 63 2.30 13.98 0.33
CA LEU A 63 2.52 12.61 -0.17
C LEU A 63 2.11 12.50 -1.63
N GLU A 64 2.95 11.81 -2.39
CA GLU A 64 2.75 11.58 -3.83
C GLU A 64 2.28 10.17 -4.12
N GLY A 65 2.28 9.32 -3.13
CA GLY A 65 1.82 7.95 -3.25
C GLY A 65 2.11 7.15 -2.01
N GLY A 66 1.44 6.01 -1.88
CA GLY A 66 1.67 5.12 -0.75
C GLY A 66 1.13 3.73 -1.01
N ILE A 67 1.67 2.77 -0.27
CA ILE A 67 1.22 1.39 -0.32
C ILE A 67 1.11 0.85 1.10
N LEU A 68 -0.04 0.23 1.40
CA LEU A 68 -0.33 -0.35 2.68
C LEU A 68 -0.17 -1.86 2.58
N LEU A 69 0.71 -2.42 3.42
CA LEU A 69 1.02 -3.84 3.42
C LEU A 69 0.72 -4.43 4.79
N ARG A 70 0.23 -5.65 4.81
CA ARG A 70 -0.10 -6.36 6.04
C ARG A 70 0.53 -7.75 6.03
N ILE A 71 1.12 -8.16 7.17
CA ILE A 71 1.59 -9.51 7.35
C ILE A 71 0.40 -10.33 7.88
N THR A 72 0.08 -11.41 7.19
CA THR A 72 -1.07 -12.24 7.55
C THR A 72 -0.75 -13.71 7.31
N ASP A 73 -1.56 -14.60 7.87
CA ASP A 73 -1.38 -16.04 7.67
C ASP A 73 -2.00 -16.47 6.35
N VAL A 74 -1.38 -17.48 5.73
CA VAL A 74 -2.07 -18.21 4.67
C VAL A 74 -3.27 -18.90 5.32
N TRP A 75 -4.45 -18.86 4.67
CA TRP A 75 -5.70 -19.24 5.32
C TRP A 75 -5.72 -20.70 5.83
N TYR A 76 -4.89 -21.58 5.29
CA TYR A 76 -4.82 -22.98 5.68
C TYR A 76 -3.50 -23.36 6.36
N SER A 77 -2.70 -22.38 6.76
CA SER A 77 -1.32 -22.62 7.21
C SER A 77 -0.91 -21.59 8.26
N ASP A 78 0.12 -21.91 9.02
CA ASP A 78 0.76 -20.94 9.91
C ASP A 78 1.83 -20.12 9.20
N ASP A 79 2.06 -20.38 7.92
CA ASP A 79 3.01 -19.61 7.14
C ASP A 79 2.50 -18.19 6.89
N LYS A 80 3.43 -17.24 6.90
CA LYS A 80 3.10 -15.82 6.74
C LYS A 80 3.27 -15.37 5.30
N VAL A 81 2.44 -14.41 4.91
CA VAL A 81 2.56 -13.72 3.62
C VAL A 81 2.46 -12.22 3.87
N LEU A 82 3.07 -11.46 2.98
CA LEU A 82 2.91 -10.01 2.97
C LEU A 82 1.81 -9.69 1.96
N GLU A 83 0.71 -9.10 2.43
CA GLU A 83 -0.45 -8.82 1.59
C GLU A 83 -0.56 -7.33 1.29
N GLU A 84 -0.74 -7.01 0.02
CA GLU A 84 -1.02 -5.64 -0.40
C GLU A 84 -2.49 -5.33 -0.09
N ARG A 85 -2.72 -4.35 0.78
CA ARG A 85 -4.06 -3.94 1.19
C ARG A 85 -4.60 -2.79 0.36
N ALA A 86 -3.74 -1.83 0.04
CA ALA A 86 -4.12 -0.69 -0.79
C ALA A 86 -2.90 -0.01 -1.36
N ILE A 87 -3.06 0.59 -2.51
CA ILE A 87 -2.08 1.47 -3.11
C ILE A 87 -2.81 2.76 -3.49
N PHE A 88 -2.21 3.91 -3.20
CA PHE A 88 -2.84 5.18 -3.56
C PHE A 88 -1.85 6.10 -4.25
N ILE A 89 -2.35 6.82 -5.24
CA ILE A 89 -1.64 7.92 -5.91
C ILE A 89 -2.64 9.08 -5.93
N PRO A 90 -2.34 10.21 -5.28
CA PRO A 90 -3.25 11.36 -5.34
C PRO A 90 -3.49 11.78 -6.79
N PRO A 91 -4.70 12.29 -7.12
CA PRO A 91 -5.06 12.58 -8.51
C PRO A 91 -4.06 13.46 -9.25
N GLU A 92 -3.45 14.45 -8.57
CA GLU A 92 -2.50 15.38 -9.20
C GLU A 92 -1.22 14.71 -9.67
N TYR A 93 -0.93 13.51 -9.20
CA TYR A 93 0.30 12.79 -9.59
C TYR A 93 0.02 11.61 -10.53
N ARG A 94 -1.23 11.39 -10.90
CA ARG A 94 -1.60 10.30 -11.82
C ARG A 94 -1.29 10.69 -13.25
N GLY A 95 -0.71 9.77 -14.02
CA GLY A 95 -0.35 10.02 -15.40
C GLY A 95 0.83 10.95 -15.57
N VAL A 96 1.49 11.33 -14.48
CA VAL A 96 2.69 12.19 -14.50
C VAL A 96 3.92 11.31 -14.45
N LYS A 97 5.01 11.77 -15.06
CA LYS A 97 6.29 11.04 -15.02
C LYS A 97 6.78 10.85 -13.59
N GLY A 98 7.49 9.78 -13.35
CA GLY A 98 8.05 9.47 -12.01
C GLY A 98 7.86 8.03 -11.60
N GLY A 99 7.00 7.28 -12.28
CA GLY A 99 6.82 5.86 -12.03
C GLY A 99 6.41 5.52 -10.60
N ARG A 100 5.57 6.33 -9.98
CA ARG A 100 5.21 6.18 -8.57
C ARG A 100 4.61 4.83 -8.25
N ALA A 101 3.63 4.38 -9.04
CA ALA A 101 3.00 3.08 -8.80
C ALA A 101 4.02 1.94 -8.93
N ARG A 102 4.89 2.01 -9.92
CA ARG A 102 5.93 0.99 -10.11
C ARG A 102 6.92 0.98 -8.96
N ARG A 103 7.32 2.15 -8.49
CA ARG A 103 8.26 2.25 -7.36
C ARG A 103 7.64 1.67 -6.08
N LEU A 104 6.36 1.91 -5.85
CA LEU A 104 5.65 1.34 -4.70
C LEU A 104 5.54 -0.19 -4.81
N CYS A 105 5.27 -0.70 -6.00
CA CYS A 105 5.21 -2.14 -6.22
C CYS A 105 6.58 -2.79 -6.01
N GLU A 106 7.65 -2.14 -6.47
CA GLU A 106 9.01 -2.63 -6.23
C GLU A 106 9.36 -2.62 -4.74
N PHE A 107 8.90 -1.57 -4.02
CA PHE A 107 9.07 -1.53 -2.57
C PHE A 107 8.41 -2.76 -1.91
N ALA A 108 7.18 -3.09 -2.31
CA ALA A 108 6.47 -4.24 -1.75
C ALA A 108 7.23 -5.55 -2.04
N LYS A 109 7.74 -5.71 -3.26
CA LYS A 109 8.52 -6.90 -3.62
C LYS A 109 9.80 -7.00 -2.80
N GLN A 110 10.53 -5.90 -2.65
CA GLN A 110 11.75 -5.88 -1.87
C GLN A 110 11.49 -6.15 -0.39
N ALA A 111 10.41 -5.59 0.16
CA ALA A 111 10.03 -5.83 1.54
C ALA A 111 9.70 -7.31 1.77
N ALA A 112 8.92 -7.91 0.88
CA ALA A 112 8.57 -9.33 0.97
C ALA A 112 9.83 -10.20 0.91
N LYS A 113 10.72 -9.89 -0.01
CA LYS A 113 11.99 -10.62 -0.17
C LYS A 113 12.85 -10.49 1.09
N ALA A 114 12.96 -9.29 1.65
CA ALA A 114 13.75 -9.05 2.85
C ALA A 114 13.19 -9.81 4.05
N MET A 115 11.87 -9.98 4.13
CA MET A 115 11.22 -10.72 5.20
C MET A 115 11.07 -12.22 4.89
N GLU A 116 11.55 -12.64 3.72
CA GLU A 116 11.47 -14.03 3.27
C GLU A 116 10.03 -14.55 3.25
N MET A 117 9.11 -13.72 2.74
CA MET A 117 7.69 -14.03 2.62
C MET A 117 7.23 -13.87 1.19
N PRO A 118 6.23 -14.66 0.75
CA PRO A 118 5.57 -14.37 -0.52
C PRO A 118 4.81 -13.05 -0.44
N LEU A 119 4.67 -12.38 -1.58
CA LEU A 119 3.83 -11.20 -1.70
C LEU A 119 2.49 -11.61 -2.31
N LEU A 120 1.41 -11.38 -1.57
CA LEU A 120 0.05 -11.65 -2.02
C LEU A 120 -0.60 -10.35 -2.48
N ILE A 121 -1.09 -10.37 -3.71
CA ILE A 121 -1.72 -9.20 -4.32
C ILE A 121 -3.18 -9.52 -4.59
N GLY A 122 -4.08 -8.73 -4.02
CA GLY A 122 -5.49 -8.84 -4.34
C GLY A 122 -5.82 -7.99 -5.54
N VAL A 123 -6.38 -8.60 -6.57
CA VAL A 123 -6.84 -7.88 -7.76
C VAL A 123 -8.35 -8.05 -7.86
N LEU A 124 -9.08 -6.98 -7.62
CA LEU A 124 -10.52 -6.99 -7.76
C LEU A 124 -10.91 -6.81 -9.21
N SER A 125 -11.97 -7.50 -9.60
CA SER A 125 -12.46 -7.48 -10.99
C SER A 125 -13.12 -6.13 -11.27
N ASN A 126 -12.36 -5.23 -11.89
CA ASN A 126 -12.85 -3.91 -12.31
C ASN A 126 -12.08 -3.48 -13.56
N HIS A 127 -12.35 -2.26 -14.03
CA HIS A 127 -11.76 -1.77 -15.28
C HIS A 127 -10.23 -1.59 -15.24
N ARG A 128 -9.61 -1.65 -14.05
CA ARG A 128 -8.16 -1.51 -13.90
C ARG A 128 -7.44 -2.81 -13.58
N THR A 129 -8.15 -3.93 -13.62
CA THR A 129 -7.58 -5.24 -13.27
C THR A 129 -6.34 -5.55 -14.08
N GLU A 130 -6.42 -5.43 -15.40
CA GLU A 130 -5.29 -5.75 -16.28
C GLU A 130 -4.09 -4.84 -16.03
N ALA A 131 -4.35 -3.54 -15.82
CA ALA A 131 -3.27 -2.59 -15.55
C ALA A 131 -2.53 -2.95 -14.26
N LYS A 132 -3.25 -3.33 -13.21
CA LYS A 132 -2.64 -3.73 -11.95
C LYS A 132 -1.84 -5.01 -12.09
N VAL A 133 -2.36 -5.99 -12.82
CA VAL A 133 -1.64 -7.24 -13.07
C VAL A 133 -0.31 -6.95 -13.77
N ARG A 134 -0.29 -6.04 -14.72
CA ARG A 134 0.94 -5.70 -15.44
C ARG A 134 1.96 -4.98 -14.58
N LEU A 135 1.54 -4.25 -13.53
CA LEU A 135 2.47 -3.58 -12.61
C LEU A 135 3.33 -4.57 -11.85
N TYR A 136 2.75 -5.68 -11.46
CA TYR A 136 3.44 -6.72 -10.72
C TYR A 136 3.95 -7.81 -11.66
#